data_228ecff6b8563e346b2eba381f63e9e8
#
_entry.id   228ecff6b8563e346b2eba381f63e9e8
#
_cell.length_a   1.000
_cell.length_b   1.000
_cell.length_c   1.000
_cell.angle_alpha   90.00
_cell.angle_beta   90.00
_cell.angle_gamma   90.00
#
_symmetry.space_group_name_H-M   'P 1'
#
loop_
_entity.id
_entity.type
_entity.pdbx_description
1 polymer ?
#
loop_
_entity_poly.entity_id
_entity_poly.type
_entity_poly.pdbx_seq_one_letter_code
_entity_poly.pdbx_strand_id
1 'polypeptide(L)'
;MLTTRMPGTRTASHRNPRFAGDVFYAIADPTRRALLDLLAQGEEPVNSLAERFAVTRPAISQHLAILLRTRLVRARRVGRERRYRLRPQPLEQIYNWVALYERFWTGKLEALGVHLRKRL
;
A
#
# COMPACT_ATOMS: atom_id res chain seq x y z
N MET A 1 -5.98 -29.99 9.15
CA MET A 1 -5.91 -29.48 9.03
C MET A 1 -6.07 -28.65 8.98
N LEU A 2 -6.11 -28.63 8.97
CA LEU A 2 -6.17 -27.89 8.85
C LEU A 2 -6.31 -26.97 8.96
N THR A 3 -6.16 -26.90 9.15
CA THR A 3 -6.13 -26.06 9.12
C THR A 3 -6.37 -25.39 8.81
N THR A 4 -6.42 -25.73 8.66
CA THR A 4 -6.61 -25.15 8.11
C THR A 4 -7.34 -24.18 8.14
N ARG A 5 -7.96 -24.24 8.44
CA ARG A 5 -8.61 -23.27 8.54
C ARG A 5 -7.87 -22.23 8.40
N MET A 6 -8.15 -21.48 7.75
CA MET A 6 -7.49 -20.37 7.60
C MET A 6 -7.84 -19.49 8.66
N PRO A 7 -7.04 -19.39 9.59
CA PRO A 7 -7.31 -18.55 10.72
C PRO A 7 -7.50 -17.12 10.32
N GLY A 8 -6.83 -16.73 9.26
CA GLY A 8 -6.92 -15.34 8.83
C GLY A 8 -8.25 -14.96 8.26
N THR A 9 -9.10 -15.91 8.01
CA THR A 9 -10.38 -15.60 7.42
C THR A 9 -11.34 -15.02 8.43
N ARG A 10 -10.97 -15.05 9.70
CA ARG A 10 -11.85 -14.56 10.69
C ARG A 10 -11.59 -13.13 11.00
N THR A 11 -12.50 -12.53 11.69
CA THR A 11 -12.34 -11.16 12.13
C THR A 11 -11.09 -10.95 12.95
N ALA A 12 -10.57 -12.02 13.49
CA ALA A 12 -9.34 -11.91 14.27
C ALA A 12 -8.20 -11.32 13.46
N SER A 13 -8.20 -11.52 12.15
CA SER A 13 -7.13 -10.99 11.33
C SER A 13 -7.08 -9.47 11.36
N HIS A 14 -8.22 -8.81 11.58
CA HIS A 14 -8.25 -7.36 11.64
C HIS A 14 -7.50 -6.81 12.83
N ARG A 15 -7.42 -7.59 13.88
CA ARG A 15 -6.77 -7.14 15.10
C ARG A 15 -5.42 -7.73 15.30
N ASN A 16 -5.01 -8.62 14.42
CA ASN A 16 -3.74 -9.28 14.54
C ASN A 16 -2.65 -8.32 14.13
N PRO A 17 -1.74 -7.95 15.05
CA PRO A 17 -0.69 -6.99 14.73
C PRO A 17 0.16 -7.40 13.55
N ARG A 18 0.33 -8.70 13.33
CA ARG A 18 1.13 -9.13 12.21
C ARG A 18 0.52 -8.71 10.89
N PHE A 19 -0.81 -8.84 10.78
CA PHE A 19 -1.47 -8.44 9.54
C PHE A 19 -1.49 -6.94 9.40
N ALA A 20 -1.67 -6.24 10.50
CA ALA A 20 -1.68 -4.78 10.46
C ALA A 20 -0.35 -4.21 10.00
N GLY A 21 0.75 -4.94 10.24
CA GLY A 21 2.07 -4.50 9.80
C GLY A 21 2.50 -5.08 8.47
N ASP A 22 1.62 -5.82 7.81
CA ASP A 22 1.94 -6.52 6.58
C ASP A 22 1.67 -5.62 5.38
N VAL A 23 2.62 -5.57 4.45
CA VAL A 23 2.50 -4.72 3.28
C VAL A 23 1.30 -5.14 2.42
N PHE A 24 1.00 -6.44 2.35
CA PHE A 24 -0.15 -6.91 1.58
C PHE A 24 -1.46 -6.42 2.19
N TYR A 25 -1.54 -6.43 3.49
CA TYR A 25 -2.70 -5.88 4.17
C TYR A 25 -2.85 -4.40 3.85
N ALA A 26 -1.74 -3.68 3.88
CA ALA A 26 -1.78 -2.23 3.65
C ALA A 26 -2.31 -1.89 2.27
N ILE A 27 -1.91 -2.62 1.24
CA ILE A 27 -2.34 -2.27 -0.11
C ILE A 27 -3.66 -2.92 -0.49
N ALA A 28 -4.27 -3.67 0.41
CA ALA A 28 -5.57 -4.28 0.09
C ALA A 28 -6.70 -3.27 0.02
N ASP A 29 -6.49 -2.09 0.57
CA ASP A 29 -7.53 -1.06 0.59
C ASP A 29 -7.32 -0.03 -0.53
N PRO A 30 -8.38 0.27 -1.31
CA PRO A 30 -8.23 1.21 -2.42
C PRO A 30 -7.85 2.62 -2.00
N THR A 31 -8.33 3.08 -0.86
CA THR A 31 -7.96 4.41 -0.39
C THR A 31 -6.49 4.47 -0.04
N ARG A 32 -5.98 3.42 0.59
CA ARG A 32 -4.56 3.39 0.90
C ARG A 32 -3.72 3.35 -0.36
N ARG A 33 -4.14 2.60 -1.38
CA ARG A 33 -3.41 2.62 -2.65
C ARG A 33 -3.42 4.01 -3.27
N ALA A 34 -4.56 4.68 -3.20
CA ALA A 34 -4.65 6.04 -3.75
C ALA A 34 -3.76 7.02 -3.00
N LEU A 35 -3.63 6.84 -1.68
CA LEU A 35 -2.72 7.66 -0.91
C LEU A 35 -1.28 7.44 -1.35
N LEU A 36 -0.90 6.18 -1.58
CA LEU A 36 0.44 5.90 -2.06
C LEU A 36 0.68 6.51 -3.43
N ASP A 37 -0.32 6.47 -4.30
CA ASP A 37 -0.20 7.08 -5.62
C ASP A 37 0.06 8.57 -5.53
N LEU A 38 -0.65 9.25 -4.64
CA LEU A 38 -0.42 10.68 -4.45
C LEU A 38 0.98 10.95 -3.91
N LEU A 39 1.39 10.16 -2.92
CA LEU A 39 2.69 10.38 -2.30
C LEU A 39 3.84 9.99 -3.20
N ALA A 40 3.57 9.17 -4.22
CA ALA A 40 4.59 8.88 -5.23
C ALA A 40 4.96 10.12 -6.01
N GLN A 41 4.12 11.14 -5.98
CA GLN A 41 4.39 12.39 -6.69
C GLN A 41 5.08 13.42 -5.82
N GLY A 42 5.12 13.20 -4.52
CA GLY A 42 5.79 14.13 -3.63
C GLY A 42 5.23 14.09 -2.22
N GLU A 43 6.01 14.65 -1.32
CA GLU A 43 5.63 14.73 0.08
C GLU A 43 4.46 15.68 0.25
N GLU A 44 3.51 15.33 1.13
CA GLU A 44 2.35 16.18 1.37
C GLU A 44 1.94 16.14 2.84
N PRO A 45 1.38 17.25 3.33
CA PRO A 45 0.83 17.26 4.68
C PRO A 45 -0.51 16.54 4.74
N VAL A 46 -0.85 16.07 5.94
CA VAL A 46 -2.08 15.28 6.10
C VAL A 46 -3.32 16.06 5.69
N ASN A 47 -3.35 17.35 5.94
CA ASN A 47 -4.53 18.15 5.57
C ASN A 47 -4.73 18.18 4.06
N SER A 48 -3.64 18.30 3.32
CA SER A 48 -3.72 18.29 1.87
C SER A 48 -4.20 16.95 1.36
N LEU A 49 -3.72 15.87 1.95
CA LEU A 49 -4.16 14.54 1.56
C LEU A 49 -5.65 14.35 1.83
N ALA A 50 -6.10 14.79 3.00
CA ALA A 50 -7.50 14.59 3.38
C ALA A 50 -8.46 15.31 2.44
N GLU A 51 -8.04 16.44 1.88
CA GLU A 51 -8.89 17.22 0.99
C GLU A 51 -9.18 16.52 -0.33
N ARG A 52 -8.37 15.54 -0.66
CA ARG A 52 -8.50 14.87 -1.95
C ARG A 52 -9.38 13.64 -1.93
N PHE A 53 -9.93 13.31 -0.78
CA PHE A 53 -10.72 12.10 -0.64
C PHE A 53 -12.09 12.44 -0.07
N ALA A 54 -13.07 11.63 -0.47
CA ALA A 54 -14.43 11.79 0.02
C ALA A 54 -14.62 11.00 1.31
N VAL A 55 -13.63 11.05 2.19
CA VAL A 55 -13.70 10.39 3.49
C VAL A 55 -13.25 11.39 4.54
N THR A 56 -13.54 11.09 5.78
CA THR A 56 -13.20 12.02 6.85
C THR A 56 -11.72 12.08 7.11
N ARG A 57 -11.29 13.18 7.69
CA ARG A 57 -9.88 13.32 8.05
C ARG A 57 -9.43 12.25 9.05
N PRO A 58 -10.23 11.90 10.07
CA PRO A 58 -9.83 10.78 10.93
C PRO A 58 -9.65 9.47 10.18
N ALA A 59 -10.47 9.22 9.16
CA ALA A 59 -10.30 8.01 8.37
C ALA A 59 -8.98 8.03 7.60
N ILE A 60 -8.63 9.18 7.02
CA ILE A 60 -7.36 9.34 6.34
C ILE A 60 -6.20 9.10 7.32
N SER A 61 -6.32 9.65 8.53
CA SER A 61 -5.29 9.46 9.54
C SER A 61 -5.10 7.99 9.89
N GLN A 62 -6.20 7.24 9.96
CA GLN A 62 -6.11 5.82 10.25
C GLN A 62 -5.45 5.07 9.12
N HIS A 63 -5.77 5.41 7.88
CA HIS A 63 -5.11 4.80 6.74
C HIS A 63 -3.61 5.10 6.75
N LEU A 64 -3.25 6.33 7.05
CA LEU A 64 -1.84 6.71 7.12
C LEU A 64 -1.12 5.99 8.25
N ALA A 65 -1.81 5.73 9.37
CA ALA A 65 -1.22 5.00 10.46
C ALA A 65 -0.86 3.57 10.04
N ILE A 66 -1.71 2.94 9.25
CA ILE A 66 -1.42 1.61 8.74
C ILE A 66 -0.24 1.66 7.78
N LEU A 67 -0.19 2.66 6.92
CA LEU A 67 0.92 2.80 6.00
C LEU A 67 2.24 3.06 6.72
N LEU A 68 2.19 3.78 7.85
CA LEU A 68 3.37 3.98 8.68
C LEU A 68 3.84 2.68 9.29
N ARG A 69 2.92 1.87 9.80
CA ARG A 69 3.28 0.60 10.43
C ARG A 69 3.93 -0.36 9.45
N THR A 70 3.49 -0.31 8.21
CA THR A 70 4.06 -1.17 7.17
C THR A 70 5.28 -0.56 6.52
N ARG A 71 5.65 0.64 6.95
CA ARG A 71 6.82 1.36 6.44
C ARG A 71 6.71 1.74 4.97
N LEU A 72 5.50 1.83 4.49
CA LEU A 72 5.26 2.31 3.13
C LEU A 72 5.33 3.81 3.04
N VAL A 73 5.19 4.49 4.16
CA VAL A 73 5.36 5.93 4.21
C VAL A 73 6.20 6.31 5.41
N ARG A 74 6.75 7.50 5.36
CA ARG A 74 7.42 8.13 6.49
C ARG A 74 6.71 9.43 6.79
N ALA A 75 6.76 9.83 8.05
CA ALA A 75 6.17 11.09 8.48
C ALA A 75 7.23 11.92 9.17
N ARG A 76 7.12 13.24 9.01
CA ARG A 76 7.98 14.16 9.73
C ARG A 76 7.19 15.41 10.04
N ARG A 77 7.64 16.12 11.06
CA ARG A 77 6.99 17.34 11.45
C ARG A 77 7.72 18.52 10.87
N VAL A 78 6.95 19.42 10.28
CA VAL A 78 7.51 20.67 9.74
C VAL A 78 6.61 21.77 10.26
N GLY A 79 7.08 22.51 11.26
CA GLY A 79 6.24 23.47 11.92
C GLY A 79 5.08 22.78 12.60
N ARG A 80 3.87 23.15 12.26
CA ARG A 80 2.67 22.53 12.82
C ARG A 80 2.11 21.44 11.96
N GLU A 81 2.75 21.19 10.81
CA GLU A 81 2.26 20.18 9.89
C GLU A 81 2.94 18.86 10.11
N ARG A 82 2.19 17.80 9.89
CA ARG A 82 2.76 16.48 9.81
C ARG A 82 2.73 16.08 8.35
N ARG A 83 3.90 15.87 7.77
CA ARG A 83 4.03 15.60 6.35
C ARG A 83 4.42 14.15 6.12
N TYR A 84 3.89 13.58 5.06
CA TYR A 84 4.09 12.18 4.73
C TYR A 84 4.77 12.05 3.38
N ARG A 85 5.64 11.06 3.27
CA ARG A 85 6.27 10.76 1.99
C ARG A 85 6.35 9.26 1.78
N LEU A 86 6.40 8.87 0.53
CA LEU A 86 6.43 7.46 0.14
C LEU A 86 7.78 6.82 0.48
N ARG A 87 7.71 5.58 0.93
CA ARG A 87 8.87 4.69 1.04
C ARG A 87 8.53 3.46 0.21
N PRO A 88 9.01 3.37 -1.02
CA PRO A 88 8.58 2.26 -1.88
C PRO A 88 9.20 0.91 -1.56
N GLN A 89 10.23 0.86 -0.73
CA GLN A 89 10.98 -0.38 -0.50
C GLN A 89 10.11 -1.59 -0.11
N PRO A 90 9.15 -1.45 0.79
CA PRO A 90 8.36 -2.64 1.16
C PRO A 90 7.53 -3.20 0.01
N LEU A 91 7.29 -2.41 -1.05
CA LEU A 91 6.56 -2.91 -2.20
C LEU A 91 7.31 -4.00 -2.93
N GLU A 92 8.60 -4.12 -2.68
CA GLU A 92 9.39 -5.19 -3.27
C GLU A 92 8.85 -6.56 -2.90
N GLN A 93 8.31 -6.70 -1.72
CA GLN A 93 7.72 -7.98 -1.30
C GLN A 93 6.57 -8.36 -2.21
N ILE A 94 5.78 -7.38 -2.61
CA ILE A 94 4.64 -7.62 -3.48
C ILE A 94 5.13 -7.98 -4.87
N TYR A 95 6.11 -7.26 -5.36
CA TYR A 95 6.70 -7.56 -6.64
C TYR A 95 7.24 -8.99 -6.67
N ASN A 96 7.94 -9.39 -5.63
CA ASN A 96 8.51 -10.73 -5.58
C ASN A 96 7.43 -11.81 -5.55
N TRP A 97 6.35 -11.54 -4.84
CA TRP A 97 5.25 -12.49 -4.80
C TRP A 97 4.59 -12.63 -6.16
N VAL A 98 4.32 -11.52 -6.82
CA VAL A 98 3.70 -11.55 -8.14
C VAL A 98 4.60 -12.25 -9.14
N ALA A 99 5.90 -12.06 -9.02
CA ALA A 99 6.86 -12.68 -9.95
C ALA A 99 6.80 -14.19 -9.93
N LEU A 100 6.34 -14.80 -8.83
CA LEU A 100 6.20 -16.25 -8.77
C LEU A 100 5.17 -16.76 -9.79
N TYR A 101 4.29 -15.90 -10.23
CA TYR A 101 3.22 -16.27 -11.15
C TYR A 101 3.48 -15.80 -12.57
N GLU A 102 4.66 -15.28 -12.81
CA GLU A 102 4.98 -14.70 -14.10
C GLU A 102 4.77 -15.66 -15.26
N ARG A 103 5.03 -16.94 -15.04
CA ARG A 103 4.90 -17.93 -16.11
C ARG A 103 3.48 -18.03 -16.64
N PHE A 104 2.49 -17.65 -15.84
CA PHE A 104 1.10 -17.73 -16.28
C PHE A 104 0.73 -16.59 -17.20
N TRP A 105 1.52 -15.55 -17.23
CA TRP A 105 1.24 -14.34 -18.01
C TRP A 105 2.21 -14.14 -19.15
N THR A 106 3.16 -15.04 -19.32
CA THR A 106 4.28 -14.80 -20.21
C THR A 106 3.85 -14.34 -21.60
N GLY A 107 2.99 -15.10 -22.25
CA GLY A 107 2.58 -14.72 -23.58
C GLY A 107 1.83 -13.41 -23.65
N LYS A 108 0.92 -13.20 -22.72
CA LYS A 108 0.09 -12.00 -22.73
C LYS A 108 0.88 -10.75 -22.36
N LEU A 109 1.71 -10.87 -21.37
CA LEU A 109 2.47 -9.71 -20.90
C LEU A 109 3.57 -9.33 -21.87
N GLU A 110 4.07 -10.28 -22.64
CA GLU A 110 5.07 -9.93 -23.62
C GLU A 110 4.51 -8.98 -24.66
N ALA A 111 3.29 -9.23 -25.11
CA ALA A 111 2.67 -8.34 -26.06
C ALA A 111 2.47 -6.95 -25.48
N LEU A 112 2.06 -6.88 -24.22
CA LEU A 112 1.91 -5.59 -23.55
C LEU A 112 3.24 -5.03 -23.15
N GLY A 113 4.17 -5.88 -22.72
CA GLY A 113 5.45 -5.47 -22.22
C GLY A 113 6.29 -4.74 -23.23
N VAL A 114 6.12 -5.06 -24.50
CA VAL A 114 6.86 -4.35 -25.53
C VAL A 114 6.54 -2.87 -25.47
N HIS A 115 5.26 -2.55 -25.37
CA HIS A 115 4.86 -1.15 -25.29
C HIS A 115 5.31 -0.49 -24.01
N LEU A 116 5.21 -1.20 -22.91
CA LEU A 116 5.60 -0.64 -21.63
C LEU A 116 7.09 -0.36 -21.57
N ARG A 117 7.89 -1.29 -22.07
CA ARG A 117 9.33 -1.10 -22.07
C ARG A 117 9.76 0.06 -22.95
N LYS A 118 9.05 0.27 -24.04
CA LYS A 118 9.37 1.38 -24.92
C LYS A 118 9.09 2.72 -24.27
N ARG A 119 8.16 2.74 -23.33
CA ARG A 119 7.87 3.97 -22.61
C ARG A 119 8.84 4.24 -21.49
N LEU A 120 9.45 3.21 -20.99
CA LEU A 120 10.39 3.36 -19.90
C LEU A 120 11.76 3.71 -20.44
#